data_cfced646a88d43128bda660fe45226e5
#
_entry.id   cfced646a88d43128bda660fe45226e5
#
_cell.length_a   1.000
_cell.length_b   1.000
_cell.length_c   1.000
_cell.angle_alpha   90.00
_cell.angle_beta   90.00
_cell.angle_gamma   90.00
#
_symmetry.space_group_name_H-M   'P 1'
#
loop_
_entity.id
_entity.type
_entity.pdbx_description
1 polymer ?
#
loop_
_entity_poly.entity_id
_entity_poly.type
_entity_poly.pdbx_seq_one_letter_code
_entity_poly.pdbx_strand_id
1 'polypeptide(L)'
;NIPYKMQDAMPNIYQHLVTQDIMAYIQIALGSTARSHYLRIINRPNRYVSRQMLGERQVAFDVLLEQYKDKPWMQERLSKFAYDVHMLTQMQPFAAINYIRHGIGYDEFLEKYAEERKMDGQELIELLDELQDSARNYATYEEWFGHIEEYTEQLRKQARKQREEKTDGVALATMHHSKGLEYQIVFIVDANETVTPHHKALLDADIEEERRMFYVAMTRAKSRLHIFFLKERYGRPMVMSRFVGEILVDRDAVKPGMRVQHQTYGAGVIKEVTDKAIVIRFDKIRQEKKLDIQFCLANQLLKI
;
A
#
# COMPACT_ATOMS: atom_id res chain seq x y z
N ASN A 1 17.14 -19.26 -2.46
CA ASN A 1 17.20 -18.24 -1.40
C ASN A 1 18.43 -17.36 -1.65
N ILE A 2 18.23 -16.05 -1.79
CA ILE A 2 19.30 -15.05 -1.89
C ILE A 2 19.53 -14.49 -0.49
N PRO A 3 20.75 -14.58 0.09
CA PRO A 3 21.03 -13.96 1.36
C PRO A 3 20.86 -12.44 1.28
N TYR A 4 20.26 -11.84 2.28
CA TYR A 4 20.10 -10.40 2.35
C TYR A 4 20.31 -9.88 3.77
N LYS A 5 20.67 -8.61 3.88
CA LYS A 5 20.78 -7.87 5.14
C LYS A 5 19.92 -6.62 5.04
N MET A 6 19.24 -6.29 6.11
CA MET A 6 18.43 -5.08 6.21
C MET A 6 19.20 -4.00 6.97
N GLN A 7 19.14 -2.78 6.48
CA GLN A 7 19.67 -1.62 7.21
C GLN A 7 18.62 -1.11 8.22
N ASP A 8 17.35 -1.33 7.94
CA ASP A 8 16.22 -0.93 8.76
C ASP A 8 15.52 -2.13 9.41
N ALA A 9 14.90 -1.92 10.58
CA ALA A 9 14.01 -2.91 11.15
C ALA A 9 12.73 -2.98 10.30
N MET A 10 12.41 -4.17 9.78
CA MET A 10 11.16 -4.37 9.03
C MET A 10 9.97 -4.38 10.01
N PRO A 11 9.01 -3.47 9.87
CA PRO A 11 7.80 -3.56 10.65
C PRO A 11 7.03 -4.84 10.26
N ASN A 12 6.56 -5.56 11.26
CA ASN A 12 5.70 -6.70 11.02
C ASN A 12 4.25 -6.22 10.84
N ILE A 13 3.73 -6.24 9.62
CA ILE A 13 2.36 -5.84 9.31
C ILE A 13 1.32 -6.59 10.13
N TYR A 14 1.60 -7.85 10.49
CA TYR A 14 0.70 -8.69 11.29
C TYR A 14 0.60 -8.26 12.75
N GLN A 15 1.48 -7.40 13.24
CA GLN A 15 1.39 -6.80 14.58
C GLN A 15 0.72 -5.44 14.58
N HIS A 16 0.42 -4.89 13.42
CA HIS A 16 -0.23 -3.60 13.31
C HIS A 16 -1.68 -3.64 13.84
N LEU A 17 -2.16 -2.51 14.39
CA LEU A 17 -3.50 -2.37 14.96
C LEU A 17 -4.60 -2.87 14.00
N VAL A 18 -4.55 -2.43 12.75
CA VAL A 18 -5.55 -2.75 11.72
C VAL A 18 -5.59 -4.25 11.45
N THR A 19 -4.42 -4.88 11.26
CA THR A 19 -4.34 -6.32 11.05
C THR A 19 -4.90 -7.11 12.23
N GLN A 20 -4.57 -6.68 13.43
CA GLN A 20 -5.07 -7.31 14.65
C GLN A 20 -6.59 -7.20 14.79
N ASP A 21 -7.21 -6.14 14.25
CA ASP A 21 -8.67 -6.01 14.22
C ASP A 21 -9.28 -7.02 13.23
N ILE A 22 -8.72 -7.15 12.03
CA ILE A 22 -9.14 -8.16 11.04
C ILE A 22 -9.02 -9.57 11.62
N MET A 23 -7.88 -9.87 12.24
CA MET A 23 -7.66 -11.17 12.89
C MET A 23 -8.68 -11.43 14.00
N ALA A 24 -9.05 -10.42 14.80
CA ALA A 24 -10.04 -10.57 15.85
C ALA A 24 -11.45 -10.90 15.29
N TYR A 25 -11.84 -10.30 14.16
CA TYR A 25 -13.07 -10.67 13.45
C TYR A 25 -13.08 -12.15 13.06
N ILE A 26 -12.00 -12.60 12.44
CA ILE A 26 -11.85 -13.98 11.98
C ILE A 26 -11.79 -14.95 13.19
N GLN A 27 -11.08 -14.60 14.26
CA GLN A 27 -11.02 -15.43 15.46
C GLN A 27 -12.40 -15.60 16.11
N ILE A 28 -13.23 -14.56 16.16
CA ILE A 28 -14.60 -14.67 16.64
C ILE A 28 -15.43 -15.55 15.69
N ALA A 29 -15.27 -15.43 14.38
CA ALA A 29 -15.94 -16.30 13.40
C ALA A 29 -15.55 -17.78 13.58
N LEU A 30 -14.30 -18.06 13.96
CA LEU A 30 -13.81 -19.39 14.28
C LEU A 30 -14.22 -19.88 15.70
N GLY A 31 -15.10 -19.17 16.37
CA GLY A 31 -15.68 -19.57 17.65
C GLY A 31 -14.99 -19.03 18.89
N SER A 32 -14.07 -18.07 18.76
CA SER A 32 -13.43 -17.47 19.94
C SER A 32 -14.45 -16.65 20.73
N THR A 33 -14.55 -16.94 22.02
CA THR A 33 -15.33 -16.19 23.00
C THR A 33 -14.47 -15.23 23.82
N ALA A 34 -13.17 -15.13 23.51
CA ALA A 34 -12.25 -14.30 24.29
C ALA A 34 -12.65 -12.82 24.30
N ARG A 35 -12.84 -12.26 25.50
CA ARG A 35 -13.20 -10.85 25.67
C ARG A 35 -12.27 -9.88 24.95
N SER A 36 -10.99 -10.21 24.86
CA SER A 36 -10.00 -9.39 24.15
C SER A 36 -10.34 -9.18 22.67
N HIS A 37 -10.84 -10.20 21.98
CA HIS A 37 -11.24 -10.10 20.58
C HIS A 37 -12.46 -9.20 20.43
N TYR A 38 -13.49 -9.38 21.29
CA TYR A 38 -14.68 -8.54 21.25
C TYR A 38 -14.39 -7.08 21.60
N LEU A 39 -13.59 -6.82 22.63
CA LEU A 39 -13.18 -5.45 23.00
C LEU A 39 -12.50 -4.73 21.84
N ARG A 40 -11.79 -5.47 21.01
CA ARG A 40 -11.07 -4.92 19.87
C ARG A 40 -12.01 -4.45 18.78
N ILE A 41 -13.04 -5.25 18.43
CA ILE A 41 -13.79 -5.03 17.19
C ILE A 41 -15.29 -4.75 17.36
N ILE A 42 -15.86 -4.96 18.54
CA ILE A 42 -17.32 -4.83 18.72
C ILE A 42 -17.86 -3.43 18.37
N ASN A 43 -17.01 -2.40 18.51
CA ASN A 43 -17.29 -1.03 18.13
C ASN A 43 -16.40 -0.51 16.99
N ARG A 44 -15.97 -1.41 16.10
CA ARG A 44 -15.17 -1.06 14.90
C ARG A 44 -15.73 -1.77 13.67
N PRO A 45 -16.73 -1.24 12.96
CA PRO A 45 -17.44 0.03 13.11
C PRO A 45 -18.25 0.17 14.41
N ASN A 46 -18.59 1.43 14.74
CA ASN A 46 -19.26 1.75 16.02
C ASN A 46 -20.67 1.13 16.11
N ARG A 47 -20.87 0.27 17.13
CA ARG A 47 -22.15 -0.37 17.46
C ARG A 47 -22.70 0.07 18.79
N TYR A 48 -21.97 0.95 19.52
CA TYR A 48 -22.37 1.50 20.83
C TYR A 48 -22.51 0.45 21.94
N VAL A 49 -21.79 -0.67 21.83
CA VAL A 49 -21.78 -1.69 22.88
C VAL A 49 -20.90 -1.22 24.04
N SER A 50 -21.46 -1.19 25.25
CA SER A 50 -20.71 -0.84 26.44
C SER A 50 -19.70 -1.94 26.79
N ARG A 51 -18.46 -1.57 27.12
CA ARG A 51 -17.41 -2.52 27.54
C ARG A 51 -17.77 -3.31 28.80
N GLN A 52 -18.64 -2.75 29.65
CA GLN A 52 -19.10 -3.39 30.89
C GLN A 52 -20.05 -4.57 30.63
N MET A 53 -20.71 -4.57 29.44
CA MET A 53 -21.62 -5.64 29.02
C MET A 53 -20.90 -6.87 28.46
N LEU A 54 -19.61 -6.76 28.19
CA LEU A 54 -18.79 -7.85 27.70
C LEU A 54 -18.18 -8.65 28.84
N GLY A 55 -18.77 -9.54 29.52
CA GLY A 55 -18.23 -10.38 30.59
C GLY A 55 -16.76 -10.11 31.03
N GLU A 56 -16.26 -10.80 32.00
CA GLU A 56 -14.87 -10.51 32.49
C GLU A 56 -13.77 -11.14 31.62
N ARG A 57 -13.91 -12.39 31.20
CA ARG A 57 -12.90 -13.13 30.41
C ARG A 57 -13.42 -13.62 29.06
N GLN A 58 -14.69 -14.03 29.04
CA GLN A 58 -15.37 -14.57 27.88
C GLN A 58 -16.68 -13.82 27.62
N VAL A 59 -17.05 -13.73 26.36
CA VAL A 59 -18.31 -13.10 25.91
C VAL A 59 -19.27 -14.22 25.52
N ALA A 60 -20.36 -14.36 26.26
CA ALA A 60 -21.52 -15.15 25.88
C ALA A 60 -22.44 -14.24 25.05
N PHE A 61 -22.48 -14.45 23.75
CA PHE A 61 -23.16 -13.53 22.84
C PHE A 61 -24.68 -13.49 23.09
N ASP A 62 -25.27 -14.62 23.46
CA ASP A 62 -26.69 -14.70 23.81
C ASP A 62 -27.02 -13.86 25.06
N VAL A 63 -26.11 -13.88 26.06
CA VAL A 63 -26.23 -13.04 27.25
C VAL A 63 -26.12 -11.56 26.89
N LEU A 64 -25.20 -11.24 25.98
CA LEU A 64 -25.06 -9.87 25.47
C LEU A 64 -26.31 -9.40 24.76
N LEU A 65 -26.96 -10.22 23.95
CA LEU A 65 -28.22 -9.92 23.29
C LEU A 65 -29.34 -9.68 24.34
N GLU A 66 -29.47 -10.53 25.35
CA GLU A 66 -30.47 -10.41 26.39
C GLU A 66 -30.31 -9.10 27.21
N GLN A 67 -29.07 -8.66 27.47
CA GLN A 67 -28.81 -7.38 28.16
C GLN A 67 -29.30 -6.15 27.39
N TYR A 68 -29.51 -6.27 26.10
CA TYR A 68 -30.03 -5.19 25.24
C TYR A 68 -31.46 -5.42 24.74
N LYS A 69 -32.22 -6.36 25.33
CA LYS A 69 -33.57 -6.73 24.89
C LYS A 69 -34.57 -5.58 24.82
N ASP A 70 -34.42 -4.59 25.71
CA ASP A 70 -35.32 -3.41 25.77
C ASP A 70 -34.88 -2.31 24.76
N LYS A 71 -33.85 -2.55 23.92
CA LYS A 71 -33.35 -1.59 22.96
C LYS A 71 -33.35 -2.18 21.54
N PRO A 72 -34.44 -2.09 20.78
CA PRO A 72 -34.60 -2.72 19.46
C PRO A 72 -33.46 -2.37 18.48
N TRP A 73 -33.03 -1.12 18.48
CA TRP A 73 -31.91 -0.67 17.62
C TRP A 73 -30.57 -1.31 17.98
N MET A 74 -30.33 -1.70 19.23
CA MET A 74 -29.16 -2.46 19.64
C MET A 74 -29.25 -3.93 19.23
N GLN A 75 -30.45 -4.51 19.38
CA GLN A 75 -30.76 -5.86 18.94
C GLN A 75 -30.47 -6.02 17.43
N GLU A 76 -30.92 -5.07 16.62
CA GLU A 76 -30.66 -5.07 15.18
C GLU A 76 -29.16 -5.03 14.87
N ARG A 77 -28.39 -4.14 15.53
CA ARG A 77 -26.94 -4.02 15.33
C ARG A 77 -26.17 -5.26 15.77
N LEU A 78 -26.55 -5.84 16.90
CA LEU A 78 -25.93 -7.07 17.39
C LEU A 78 -26.31 -8.28 16.53
N SER A 79 -27.54 -8.36 16.06
CA SER A 79 -27.99 -9.40 15.12
C SER A 79 -27.25 -9.29 13.79
N LYS A 80 -27.07 -8.06 13.28
CA LYS A 80 -26.24 -7.82 12.11
C LYS A 80 -24.79 -8.24 12.34
N PHE A 81 -24.21 -7.91 13.47
CA PHE A 81 -22.86 -8.33 13.82
C PHE A 81 -22.72 -9.86 13.86
N ALA A 82 -23.69 -10.57 14.49
CA ALA A 82 -23.70 -12.04 14.51
C ALA A 82 -23.82 -12.63 13.10
N TYR A 83 -24.66 -12.05 12.26
CA TYR A 83 -24.78 -12.43 10.85
C TYR A 83 -23.47 -12.22 10.09
N ASP A 84 -22.87 -11.04 10.22
CA ASP A 84 -21.60 -10.71 9.56
C ASP A 84 -20.48 -11.67 9.98
N VAL A 85 -20.36 -11.98 11.27
CA VAL A 85 -19.41 -12.95 11.81
C VAL A 85 -19.68 -14.36 11.26
N HIS A 86 -20.95 -14.76 11.19
CA HIS A 86 -21.33 -16.06 10.62
C HIS A 86 -20.93 -16.13 9.13
N MET A 87 -21.15 -15.08 8.36
CA MET A 87 -20.74 -15.04 6.94
C MET A 87 -19.25 -15.30 6.74
N LEU A 88 -18.40 -14.81 7.65
CA LEU A 88 -16.96 -15.03 7.57
C LEU A 88 -16.58 -16.53 7.64
N THR A 89 -17.38 -17.36 8.33
CA THR A 89 -17.10 -18.82 8.42
C THR A 89 -17.21 -19.52 7.07
N GLN A 90 -17.90 -18.93 6.11
CA GLN A 90 -18.14 -19.49 4.78
C GLN A 90 -17.16 -18.95 3.72
N MET A 91 -16.22 -18.11 4.11
CA MET A 91 -15.35 -17.40 3.20
C MET A 91 -13.89 -17.86 3.33
N GLN A 92 -13.15 -17.83 2.22
CA GLN A 92 -11.70 -17.91 2.23
C GLN A 92 -11.07 -16.63 2.79
N PRO A 93 -9.84 -16.66 3.31
CA PRO A 93 -9.22 -15.51 3.97
C PRO A 93 -9.27 -14.20 3.16
N PHE A 94 -8.93 -14.24 1.88
CA PHE A 94 -8.98 -13.06 1.00
C PHE A 94 -10.40 -12.47 0.90
N ALA A 95 -11.40 -13.32 0.70
CA ALA A 95 -12.80 -12.89 0.58
C ALA A 95 -13.35 -12.37 1.93
N ALA A 96 -12.95 -12.99 3.02
CA ALA A 96 -13.34 -12.56 4.36
C ALA A 96 -12.78 -11.17 4.70
N ILE A 97 -11.51 -10.91 4.38
CA ILE A 97 -10.92 -9.59 4.56
C ILE A 97 -11.68 -8.57 3.71
N ASN A 98 -11.97 -8.88 2.44
CA ASN A 98 -12.75 -8.01 1.58
C ASN A 98 -14.15 -7.72 2.15
N TYR A 99 -14.80 -8.73 2.72
CA TYR A 99 -16.12 -8.56 3.35
C TYR A 99 -16.05 -7.70 4.61
N ILE A 100 -15.02 -7.88 5.45
CA ILE A 100 -14.83 -7.03 6.64
C ILE A 100 -14.62 -5.58 6.21
N ARG A 101 -13.82 -5.33 5.19
CA ARG A 101 -13.52 -4.01 4.65
C ARG A 101 -14.77 -3.29 4.15
N HIS A 102 -15.50 -3.92 3.23
CA HIS A 102 -16.57 -3.27 2.47
C HIS A 102 -17.98 -3.70 2.93
N GLY A 103 -18.20 -4.96 3.26
CA GLY A 103 -19.51 -5.48 3.70
C GLY A 103 -19.86 -5.08 5.14
N ILE A 104 -18.88 -5.12 6.03
CA ILE A 104 -19.04 -4.67 7.42
C ILE A 104 -18.82 -3.14 7.52
N GLY A 105 -18.05 -2.54 6.58
CA GLY A 105 -17.77 -1.10 6.56
C GLY A 105 -16.55 -0.72 7.42
N TYR A 106 -15.52 -1.57 7.45
CA TYR A 106 -14.33 -1.31 8.24
C TYR A 106 -13.43 -0.23 7.60
N ASP A 107 -13.38 -0.12 6.25
CA ASP A 107 -12.64 0.95 5.56
C ASP A 107 -13.21 2.33 5.91
N GLU A 108 -14.55 2.48 5.88
CA GLU A 108 -15.23 3.73 6.30
C GLU A 108 -14.99 4.08 7.78
N PHE A 109 -14.89 3.06 8.63
CA PHE A 109 -14.52 3.26 10.02
C PHE A 109 -13.07 3.77 10.14
N LEU A 110 -12.14 3.21 9.37
CA LEU A 110 -10.73 3.63 9.41
C LEU A 110 -10.52 5.06 8.92
N GLU A 111 -11.23 5.48 7.88
CA GLU A 111 -11.19 6.87 7.39
C GLU A 111 -11.58 7.84 8.52
N LYS A 112 -12.71 7.61 9.18
CA LYS A 112 -13.16 8.43 10.31
C LYS A 112 -12.18 8.38 11.50
N TYR A 113 -11.67 7.19 11.80
CA TYR A 113 -10.68 7.00 12.86
C TYR A 113 -9.38 7.77 12.59
N ALA A 114 -8.94 7.79 11.34
CA ALA A 114 -7.76 8.53 10.91
C ALA A 114 -7.98 10.05 11.01
N GLU A 115 -9.13 10.55 10.54
CA GLU A 115 -9.51 11.96 10.66
C GLU A 115 -9.52 12.43 12.12
N GLU A 116 -10.22 11.69 13.01
CA GLU A 116 -10.32 12.02 14.45
C GLU A 116 -8.94 12.06 15.13
N ARG A 117 -8.00 11.22 14.68
CA ARG A 117 -6.66 11.11 15.29
C ARG A 117 -5.57 11.87 14.53
N LYS A 118 -5.93 12.55 13.46
CA LYS A 118 -4.99 13.26 12.57
C LYS A 118 -3.89 12.33 12.04
N MET A 119 -4.29 11.10 11.72
CA MET A 119 -3.45 10.08 11.10
C MET A 119 -3.67 10.06 9.59
N ASP A 120 -2.75 9.44 8.87
CA ASP A 120 -2.91 9.21 7.44
C ASP A 120 -3.83 8.02 7.19
N GLY A 121 -5.05 8.27 6.71
CA GLY A 121 -5.99 7.23 6.35
C GLY A 121 -5.52 6.37 5.17
N GLN A 122 -4.80 6.97 4.22
CA GLN A 122 -4.26 6.27 3.05
C GLN A 122 -3.27 5.17 3.46
N GLU A 123 -2.38 5.44 4.40
CA GLU A 123 -1.44 4.43 4.92
C GLU A 123 -2.16 3.24 5.56
N LEU A 124 -3.27 3.49 6.28
CA LEU A 124 -4.06 2.41 6.88
C LEU A 124 -4.77 1.55 5.84
N ILE A 125 -5.26 2.16 4.76
CA ILE A 125 -5.89 1.44 3.65
C ILE A 125 -4.85 0.64 2.84
N GLU A 126 -3.66 1.20 2.59
CA GLU A 126 -2.57 0.48 1.92
C GLU A 126 -2.11 -0.75 2.71
N LEU A 127 -2.06 -0.64 4.04
CA LEU A 127 -1.76 -1.78 4.91
C LEU A 127 -2.84 -2.86 4.83
N LEU A 128 -4.13 -2.49 4.71
CA LEU A 128 -5.21 -3.44 4.46
C LEU A 128 -5.12 -4.08 3.08
N ASP A 129 -4.73 -3.33 2.05
CA ASP A 129 -4.51 -3.86 0.71
C ASP A 129 -3.40 -4.92 0.74
N GLU A 130 -2.28 -4.64 1.43
CA GLU A 130 -1.18 -5.58 1.61
C GLU A 130 -1.61 -6.82 2.39
N LEU A 131 -2.35 -6.63 3.50
CA LEU A 131 -2.87 -7.73 4.30
C LEU A 131 -3.80 -8.62 3.47
N GLN A 132 -4.71 -8.04 2.74
CA GLN A 132 -5.67 -8.76 1.89
C GLN A 132 -4.95 -9.54 0.79
N ASP A 133 -3.95 -8.93 0.15
CA ASP A 133 -3.16 -9.60 -0.89
C ASP A 133 -2.33 -10.75 -0.33
N SER A 134 -1.78 -10.62 0.88
CA SER A 134 -1.06 -11.69 1.57
C SER A 134 -1.92 -12.94 1.79
N ALA A 135 -3.24 -12.77 1.91
CA ALA A 135 -4.19 -13.86 2.12
C ALA A 135 -4.66 -14.55 0.82
N ARG A 136 -4.30 -14.03 -0.35
CA ARG A 136 -4.84 -14.44 -1.67
C ARG A 136 -4.64 -15.91 -2.00
N ASN A 137 -3.51 -16.46 -1.61
CA ASN A 137 -3.09 -17.81 -2.01
C ASN A 137 -3.48 -18.91 -1.00
N TYR A 138 -4.25 -18.57 0.03
CA TYR A 138 -4.64 -19.51 1.09
C TYR A 138 -6.12 -19.85 0.98
N ALA A 139 -6.42 -21.14 1.01
CA ALA A 139 -7.80 -21.64 0.94
C ALA A 139 -8.48 -21.61 2.31
N THR A 140 -7.72 -21.74 3.40
CA THR A 140 -8.23 -21.82 4.77
C THR A 140 -7.58 -20.80 5.69
N TYR A 141 -8.27 -20.47 6.77
CA TYR A 141 -7.71 -19.60 7.82
C TYR A 141 -6.51 -20.23 8.53
N GLU A 142 -6.52 -21.55 8.70
CA GLU A 142 -5.43 -22.28 9.33
C GLU A 142 -4.13 -22.16 8.53
N GLU A 143 -4.20 -22.36 7.21
CA GLU A 143 -3.05 -22.17 6.31
C GLU A 143 -2.52 -20.74 6.37
N TRP A 144 -3.41 -19.75 6.34
CA TRP A 144 -3.00 -18.34 6.39
C TRP A 144 -2.40 -17.96 7.74
N PHE A 145 -2.98 -18.40 8.85
CA PHE A 145 -2.41 -18.16 10.18
C PHE A 145 -1.06 -18.86 10.36
N GLY A 146 -0.91 -20.09 9.84
CA GLY A 146 0.37 -20.79 9.83
C GLY A 146 1.45 -19.99 9.10
N HIS A 147 1.10 -19.42 7.94
CA HIS A 147 2.01 -18.52 7.22
C HIS A 147 2.38 -17.27 8.05
N ILE A 148 1.43 -16.65 8.71
CA ILE A 148 1.68 -15.47 9.57
C ILE A 148 2.66 -15.80 10.70
N GLU A 149 2.48 -16.95 11.35
CA GLU A 149 3.37 -17.41 12.41
C GLU A 149 4.78 -17.68 11.88
N GLU A 150 4.89 -18.40 10.76
CA GLU A 150 6.17 -18.68 10.11
C GLU A 150 6.90 -17.39 9.70
N TYR A 151 6.21 -16.48 9.04
CA TYR A 151 6.77 -15.18 8.66
C TYR A 151 7.26 -14.39 9.87
N THR A 152 6.45 -14.33 10.93
CA THR A 152 6.81 -13.62 12.17
C THR A 152 8.05 -14.22 12.81
N GLU A 153 8.17 -15.56 12.84
CA GLU A 153 9.32 -16.24 13.38
C GLU A 153 10.58 -16.04 12.51
N GLN A 154 10.41 -16.02 11.18
CA GLN A 154 11.51 -15.70 10.24
C GLN A 154 12.04 -14.29 10.49
N LEU A 155 11.17 -13.29 10.65
CA LEU A 155 11.58 -11.91 10.98
C LEU A 155 12.35 -11.85 12.31
N ARG A 156 11.90 -12.57 13.34
CA ARG A 156 12.59 -12.64 14.64
C ARG A 156 13.98 -13.27 14.51
N LYS A 157 14.09 -14.40 13.82
CA LYS A 157 15.36 -15.08 13.55
C LYS A 157 16.33 -14.19 12.80
N GLN A 158 15.82 -13.47 11.79
CA GLN A 158 16.63 -12.56 11.00
C GLN A 158 17.13 -11.37 11.81
N ALA A 159 16.27 -10.75 12.64
CA ALA A 159 16.67 -9.66 13.52
C ALA A 159 17.76 -10.08 14.52
N ARG A 160 17.75 -11.36 14.98
CA ARG A 160 18.81 -11.92 15.83
C ARG A 160 20.12 -12.12 15.06
N LYS A 161 20.05 -12.74 13.86
CA LYS A 161 21.24 -12.98 13.02
C LYS A 161 21.93 -11.68 12.62
N GLN A 162 21.18 -10.63 12.30
CA GLN A 162 21.74 -9.32 11.94
C GLN A 162 22.53 -8.67 13.08
N ARG A 163 22.23 -9.00 14.35
CA ARG A 163 22.98 -8.52 15.50
C ARG A 163 24.27 -9.31 15.75
N GLU A 164 24.32 -10.56 15.29
CA GLU A 164 25.38 -11.51 15.63
C GLU A 164 26.39 -11.73 14.48
N GLU A 165 25.99 -11.56 13.23
CA GLU A 165 26.83 -11.90 12.08
C GLU A 165 26.93 -10.73 11.07
N LYS A 166 28.18 -10.49 10.57
CA LYS A 166 28.42 -9.74 9.32
C LYS A 166 28.05 -10.66 8.14
N THR A 167 26.77 -10.82 7.86
CA THR A 167 26.33 -11.64 6.72
C THR A 167 26.65 -10.91 5.41
N ASP A 168 27.34 -11.59 4.52
CA ASP A 168 27.50 -11.13 3.14
C ASP A 168 26.19 -11.43 2.39
N GLY A 169 25.62 -10.43 1.71
CA GLY A 169 24.31 -10.56 1.03
C GLY A 169 23.83 -9.25 0.43
N VAL A 170 22.67 -9.31 -0.22
CA VAL A 170 22.03 -8.12 -0.79
C VAL A 170 21.60 -7.18 0.33
N ALA A 171 22.05 -5.91 0.28
CA ALA A 171 21.64 -4.90 1.22
C ALA A 171 20.25 -4.37 0.84
N LEU A 172 19.29 -4.43 1.76
CA LEU A 172 17.99 -3.78 1.67
C LEU A 172 18.00 -2.56 2.58
N ALA A 173 17.71 -1.39 2.02
CA ALA A 173 17.73 -0.12 2.74
C ALA A 173 16.67 0.82 2.18
N THR A 174 16.14 1.71 3.01
CA THR A 174 15.40 2.86 2.52
C THR A 174 16.36 3.85 1.82
N MET A 175 15.83 4.74 0.98
CA MET A 175 16.65 5.76 0.33
C MET A 175 17.39 6.63 1.37
N HIS A 176 16.75 6.94 2.50
CA HIS A 176 17.35 7.69 3.61
C HIS A 176 18.56 6.98 4.21
N HIS A 177 18.45 5.70 4.52
CA HIS A 177 19.53 4.92 5.12
C HIS A 177 20.63 4.51 4.11
N SER A 178 20.40 4.72 2.83
CA SER A 178 21.44 4.52 1.80
C SER A 178 22.47 5.64 1.74
N LYS A 179 22.22 6.80 2.41
CA LYS A 179 23.12 7.95 2.43
C LYS A 179 24.47 7.58 3.03
N GLY A 180 25.55 7.90 2.30
CA GLY A 180 26.93 7.56 2.72
C GLY A 180 27.37 6.13 2.40
N LEU A 181 26.50 5.27 1.91
CA LEU A 181 26.83 3.92 1.46
C LEU A 181 27.03 3.92 -0.07
N GLU A 182 27.75 2.93 -0.58
CA GLU A 182 27.96 2.75 -2.01
C GLU A 182 27.97 1.27 -2.37
N TYR A 183 27.40 0.92 -3.51
CA TYR A 183 27.23 -0.45 -3.97
C TYR A 183 27.64 -0.59 -5.44
N GLN A 184 28.11 -1.77 -5.84
CA GLN A 184 28.44 -2.02 -7.25
C GLN A 184 27.20 -1.93 -8.15
N ILE A 185 26.09 -2.48 -7.67
CA ILE A 185 24.81 -2.52 -8.39
C ILE A 185 23.71 -2.06 -7.42
N VAL A 186 22.86 -1.15 -7.87
CA VAL A 186 21.70 -0.66 -7.10
C VAL A 186 20.42 -0.96 -7.86
N PHE A 187 19.43 -1.43 -7.15
CA PHE A 187 18.06 -1.62 -7.61
C PHE A 187 17.16 -0.66 -6.82
N ILE A 188 16.57 0.32 -7.50
CA ILE A 188 15.53 1.16 -6.93
C ILE A 188 14.20 0.53 -7.34
N VAL A 189 13.40 0.11 -6.37
CA VAL A 189 12.08 -0.49 -6.58
C VAL A 189 10.98 0.49 -6.24
N ASP A 190 9.76 0.22 -6.71
CA ASP A 190 8.57 1.04 -6.47
C ASP A 190 8.75 2.53 -6.83
N ALA A 191 9.44 2.80 -7.95
CA ALA A 191 9.59 4.15 -8.48
C ALA A 191 8.30 4.64 -9.14
N ASN A 192 7.23 4.73 -8.34
CA ASN A 192 5.88 5.11 -8.75
C ASN A 192 5.44 6.41 -8.09
N GLU A 193 4.58 7.18 -8.75
CA GLU A 193 3.86 8.29 -8.12
C GLU A 193 3.16 7.80 -6.86
N THR A 194 3.03 8.64 -5.87
CA THR A 194 2.50 8.38 -4.52
C THR A 194 3.39 7.54 -3.60
N VAL A 195 4.39 6.85 -4.15
CA VAL A 195 5.44 6.13 -3.41
C VAL A 195 6.74 6.93 -3.43
N THR A 196 7.17 7.37 -4.61
CA THR A 196 8.35 8.21 -4.85
C THR A 196 8.06 9.18 -6.01
N PRO A 197 7.69 10.47 -5.74
CA PRO A 197 7.52 11.07 -4.42
C PRO A 197 6.39 10.46 -3.61
N HIS A 198 6.55 10.52 -2.27
CA HIS A 198 5.53 10.05 -1.35
C HIS A 198 4.25 10.90 -1.48
N HIS A 199 3.07 10.31 -1.30
CA HIS A 199 1.79 11.00 -1.46
C HIS A 199 1.59 12.22 -0.53
N LYS A 200 2.35 12.31 0.56
CA LYS A 200 2.37 13.48 1.48
C LYS A 200 3.19 14.67 0.96
N ALA A 201 4.03 14.45 -0.05
CA ALA A 201 4.82 15.53 -0.66
C ALA A 201 3.92 16.38 -1.57
N LEU A 202 3.17 17.30 -0.98
CA LEU A 202 2.19 18.14 -1.70
C LEU A 202 2.76 19.48 -2.14
N LEU A 203 3.71 20.03 -1.40
CA LEU A 203 4.34 21.30 -1.71
C LEU A 203 5.56 21.10 -2.63
N ASP A 204 5.87 22.08 -3.45
CA ASP A 204 7.03 22.02 -4.33
C ASP A 204 8.33 21.78 -3.54
N ALA A 205 8.45 22.33 -2.33
CA ALA A 205 9.60 22.09 -1.45
C ALA A 205 9.72 20.63 -1.01
N ASP A 206 8.60 19.97 -0.71
CA ASP A 206 8.58 18.56 -0.30
C ASP A 206 8.95 17.66 -1.49
N ILE A 207 8.42 17.98 -2.68
CA ILE A 207 8.76 17.28 -3.92
C ILE A 207 10.24 17.43 -4.25
N GLU A 208 10.83 18.61 -4.03
CA GLU A 208 12.27 18.82 -4.23
C GLU A 208 13.12 18.03 -3.24
N GLU A 209 12.67 17.85 -1.99
CA GLU A 209 13.37 17.00 -1.02
C GLU A 209 13.31 15.53 -1.42
N GLU A 210 12.14 15.04 -1.82
CA GLU A 210 11.97 13.69 -2.36
C GLU A 210 12.84 13.46 -3.62
N ARG A 211 12.95 14.47 -4.50
CA ARG A 211 13.83 14.42 -5.68
C ARG A 211 15.30 14.30 -5.30
N ARG A 212 15.75 15.06 -4.28
CA ARG A 212 17.12 14.96 -3.76
C ARG A 212 17.39 13.58 -3.19
N MET A 213 16.43 13.01 -2.47
CA MET A 213 16.53 11.66 -1.94
C MET A 213 16.62 10.61 -3.03
N PHE A 214 15.80 10.71 -4.07
CA PHE A 214 15.86 9.84 -5.23
C PHE A 214 17.21 9.94 -5.95
N TYR A 215 17.71 11.17 -6.13
CA TYR A 215 19.05 11.41 -6.68
C TYR A 215 20.16 10.77 -5.81
N VAL A 216 20.09 10.93 -4.48
CA VAL A 216 21.04 10.28 -3.57
C VAL A 216 21.00 8.77 -3.75
N ALA A 217 19.81 8.15 -3.82
CA ALA A 217 19.69 6.71 -4.04
C ALA A 217 20.32 6.26 -5.36
N MET A 218 20.11 7.00 -6.45
CA MET A 218 20.76 6.72 -7.75
C MET A 218 22.29 6.78 -7.68
N THR A 219 22.82 7.79 -6.98
CA THR A 219 24.28 7.98 -6.85
C THR A 219 24.96 6.95 -5.94
N ARG A 220 24.20 6.05 -5.31
CA ARG A 220 24.77 4.91 -4.56
C ARG A 220 25.35 3.84 -5.48
N ALA A 221 24.99 3.84 -6.77
CA ALA A 221 25.47 2.88 -7.74
C ALA A 221 26.87 3.26 -8.27
N LYS A 222 27.86 2.34 -8.13
CA LYS A 222 29.21 2.49 -8.70
C LYS A 222 29.27 2.11 -10.16
N SER A 223 28.55 1.05 -10.57
CA SER A 223 28.65 0.51 -11.92
C SER A 223 27.33 0.34 -12.64
N ARG A 224 26.26 -0.07 -11.94
CA ARG A 224 24.95 -0.33 -12.56
C ARG A 224 23.83 0.16 -11.67
N LEU A 225 22.86 0.85 -12.28
CA LEU A 225 21.61 1.28 -11.67
C LEU A 225 20.44 0.67 -12.43
N HIS A 226 19.54 0.05 -11.69
CA HIS A 226 18.28 -0.46 -12.22
C HIS A 226 17.14 0.22 -11.47
N ILE A 227 16.17 0.78 -12.19
CA ILE A 227 14.99 1.43 -11.62
C ILE A 227 13.78 0.67 -12.09
N PHE A 228 12.94 0.27 -11.12
CA PHE A 228 11.72 -0.49 -11.38
C PHE A 228 10.50 0.29 -10.92
N PHE A 229 9.48 0.27 -11.74
CA PHE A 229 8.15 0.75 -11.39
C PHE A 229 7.11 -0.31 -11.73
N LEU A 230 6.02 -0.30 -10.98
CA LEU A 230 4.89 -1.20 -11.15
C LEU A 230 3.87 -0.56 -12.09
N LYS A 231 3.21 -1.38 -12.91
CA LYS A 231 2.04 -0.96 -13.70
C LYS A 231 0.76 -1.07 -12.89
N GLU A 232 0.76 -1.98 -11.93
CA GLU A 232 -0.38 -2.28 -11.07
C GLU A 232 0.11 -2.76 -9.70
N ARG A 233 -0.61 -2.37 -8.64
CA ARG A 233 -0.39 -2.84 -7.26
C ARG A 233 -1.75 -3.09 -6.61
N TYR A 234 -1.97 -4.28 -6.06
CA TYR A 234 -3.22 -4.69 -5.41
C TYR A 234 -4.48 -4.48 -6.27
N GLY A 235 -4.38 -4.75 -7.60
CA GLY A 235 -5.48 -4.55 -8.54
C GLY A 235 -5.74 -3.09 -8.93
N ARG A 236 -4.90 -2.15 -8.51
CA ARG A 236 -5.01 -0.72 -8.86
C ARG A 236 -3.89 -0.33 -9.82
N PRO A 237 -4.20 0.43 -10.89
CA PRO A 237 -3.18 0.90 -11.82
C PRO A 237 -2.24 1.89 -11.11
N MET A 238 -0.94 1.75 -11.39
CA MET A 238 0.12 2.61 -10.86
C MET A 238 0.76 3.44 -11.97
N VAL A 239 1.11 4.68 -11.65
CA VAL A 239 1.79 5.60 -12.56
C VAL A 239 3.28 5.62 -12.24
N MET A 240 4.13 5.62 -13.28
CA MET A 240 5.59 5.77 -13.11
C MET A 240 5.91 7.11 -12.44
N SER A 241 6.89 7.10 -11.55
CA SER A 241 7.40 8.30 -10.87
C SER A 241 7.81 9.39 -11.88
N ARG A 242 7.42 10.64 -11.58
CA ARG A 242 7.89 11.81 -12.33
C ARG A 242 9.42 11.91 -12.37
N PHE A 243 10.12 11.47 -11.32
CA PHE A 243 11.57 11.50 -11.26
C PHE A 243 12.20 10.56 -12.29
N VAL A 244 11.59 9.39 -12.54
CA VAL A 244 12.03 8.51 -13.63
C VAL A 244 11.76 9.16 -14.99
N GLY A 245 10.59 9.79 -15.15
CA GLY A 245 10.27 10.56 -16.34
C GLY A 245 11.30 11.65 -16.64
N GLU A 246 11.74 12.38 -15.63
CA GLU A 246 12.76 13.43 -15.74
C GLU A 246 14.12 12.90 -16.24
N ILE A 247 14.49 11.67 -15.87
CA ILE A 247 15.74 11.04 -16.31
C ILE A 247 15.64 10.55 -17.75
N LEU A 248 14.46 10.03 -18.14
CA LEU A 248 14.22 9.51 -19.47
C LEU A 248 14.13 10.60 -20.55
N VAL A 249 13.85 11.83 -20.15
CA VAL A 249 13.76 12.98 -21.03
C VAL A 249 15.14 13.62 -21.17
N ASP A 250 15.86 13.31 -22.24
CA ASP A 250 16.92 14.18 -22.69
C ASP A 250 16.27 15.46 -23.26
N ARG A 251 16.13 16.47 -22.41
CA ARG A 251 15.50 17.76 -22.78
C ARG A 251 16.24 18.45 -23.90
N ASP A 252 17.54 18.25 -23.99
CA ASP A 252 18.38 18.82 -25.03
C ASP A 252 18.18 18.11 -26.38
N ALA A 253 17.70 16.90 -26.35
CA ALA A 253 17.34 16.13 -27.54
C ALA A 253 15.98 16.52 -28.13
N VAL A 254 15.07 17.12 -27.34
CA VAL A 254 13.72 17.49 -27.79
C VAL A 254 13.68 18.95 -28.25
N LYS A 255 13.61 19.18 -29.55
CA LYS A 255 13.67 20.55 -30.14
C LYS A 255 12.46 20.83 -31.03
N PRO A 256 12.02 22.10 -31.12
CA PRO A 256 11.06 22.52 -32.15
C PRO A 256 11.54 22.11 -33.55
N GLY A 257 10.62 21.66 -34.38
CA GLY A 257 10.88 21.15 -35.71
C GLY A 257 11.10 19.64 -35.81
N MET A 258 11.30 18.93 -34.73
CA MET A 258 11.47 17.46 -34.75
C MET A 258 10.17 16.75 -35.09
N ARG A 259 10.27 15.66 -35.85
CA ARG A 259 9.16 14.74 -36.10
C ARG A 259 9.06 13.70 -34.98
N VAL A 260 7.85 13.47 -34.56
CA VAL A 260 7.53 12.53 -33.48
C VAL A 260 6.34 11.65 -33.86
N GLN A 261 6.23 10.50 -33.22
CA GLN A 261 5.13 9.57 -33.40
C GLN A 261 4.37 9.39 -32.07
N HIS A 262 3.11 9.83 -32.03
CA HIS A 262 2.23 9.62 -30.89
C HIS A 262 1.30 8.44 -31.11
N GLN A 263 1.11 7.58 -30.12
CA GLN A 263 0.31 6.36 -30.26
C GLN A 263 -1.13 6.66 -30.69
N THR A 264 -1.77 7.67 -30.11
CA THR A 264 -3.17 8.03 -30.40
C THR A 264 -3.32 8.97 -31.59
N TYR A 265 -2.45 10.00 -31.68
CA TYR A 265 -2.62 11.10 -32.68
C TYR A 265 -1.79 10.89 -33.93
N GLY A 266 -0.91 9.89 -33.99
CA GLY A 266 -0.07 9.61 -35.13
C GLY A 266 1.17 10.51 -35.23
N ALA A 267 1.69 10.66 -36.45
CA ALA A 267 2.84 11.50 -36.74
C ALA A 267 2.55 12.99 -36.56
N GLY A 268 3.56 13.73 -36.08
CA GLY A 268 3.46 15.17 -35.92
C GLY A 268 4.83 15.84 -35.82
N VAL A 269 4.82 17.17 -35.77
CA VAL A 269 6.01 18.01 -35.65
C VAL A 269 5.90 18.84 -34.40
N ILE A 270 6.96 18.84 -33.57
CA ILE A 270 7.05 19.66 -32.39
C ILE A 270 7.12 21.14 -32.81
N LYS A 271 6.24 21.97 -32.26
CA LYS A 271 6.17 23.42 -32.51
C LYS A 271 6.86 24.20 -31.40
N GLU A 272 6.63 23.78 -30.18
CA GLU A 272 7.11 24.46 -28.99
C GLU A 272 7.48 23.45 -27.92
N VAL A 273 8.51 23.74 -27.14
CA VAL A 273 8.95 22.94 -25.97
C VAL A 273 9.03 23.90 -24.80
N THR A 274 8.35 23.55 -23.71
CA THR A 274 8.42 24.23 -22.41
C THR A 274 8.90 23.24 -21.34
N ASP A 275 9.16 23.73 -20.13
CA ASP A 275 9.65 22.87 -19.02
C ASP A 275 8.75 21.66 -18.69
N LYS A 276 7.44 21.76 -18.92
CA LYS A 276 6.48 20.71 -18.57
C LYS A 276 5.69 20.18 -19.77
N ALA A 277 5.72 20.85 -20.91
CA ALA A 277 4.85 20.51 -22.03
C ALA A 277 5.53 20.72 -23.38
N ILE A 278 5.05 19.94 -24.35
CA ILE A 278 5.36 20.11 -25.76
C ILE A 278 4.08 20.41 -26.53
N VAL A 279 4.17 21.30 -27.51
CA VAL A 279 3.10 21.56 -28.46
C VAL A 279 3.44 20.84 -29.75
N ILE A 280 2.60 19.89 -30.16
CA ILE A 280 2.78 19.08 -31.37
C ILE A 280 1.66 19.39 -32.36
N ARG A 281 2.01 19.70 -33.58
CA ARG A 281 1.07 19.75 -34.70
C ARG A 281 1.03 18.39 -35.35
N PHE A 282 -0.09 17.69 -35.21
CA PHE A 282 -0.29 16.35 -35.74
C PHE A 282 -0.78 16.40 -37.19
N ASP A 283 -0.17 15.56 -38.03
CA ASP A 283 -0.46 15.54 -39.48
C ASP A 283 -1.90 15.05 -39.75
N LYS A 284 -2.35 14.00 -39.06
CA LYS A 284 -3.64 13.35 -39.27
C LYS A 284 -4.83 14.24 -38.88
N ILE A 285 -4.76 14.86 -37.71
CA ILE A 285 -5.85 15.67 -37.17
C ILE A 285 -5.75 17.15 -37.58
N ARG A 286 -4.60 17.57 -38.14
CA ARG A 286 -4.26 18.96 -38.52
C ARG A 286 -4.44 19.98 -37.40
N GLN A 287 -4.32 19.53 -36.14
CA GLN A 287 -4.47 20.35 -34.95
C GLN A 287 -3.18 20.33 -34.10
N GLU A 288 -3.01 21.40 -33.38
CA GLU A 288 -1.97 21.48 -32.35
C GLU A 288 -2.53 20.97 -31.02
N LYS A 289 -1.74 20.14 -30.31
CA LYS A 289 -2.06 19.66 -28.98
C LYS A 289 -0.90 19.99 -28.07
N LYS A 290 -1.23 20.55 -26.92
CA LYS A 290 -0.29 20.73 -25.81
C LYS A 290 -0.34 19.46 -24.95
N LEU A 291 0.78 18.76 -24.85
CA LEU A 291 0.89 17.49 -24.15
C LEU A 291 1.95 17.62 -23.07
N ASP A 292 1.73 16.97 -21.93
CA ASP A 292 2.75 16.80 -20.92
C ASP A 292 3.81 15.82 -21.44
N ILE A 293 5.05 16.29 -21.56
CA ILE A 293 6.14 15.51 -22.13
C ILE A 293 6.48 14.30 -21.26
N GLN A 294 6.50 14.49 -19.94
CA GLN A 294 6.83 13.43 -18.99
C GLN A 294 5.76 12.34 -19.02
N PHE A 295 4.49 12.74 -18.99
CA PHE A 295 3.37 11.80 -19.10
C PHE A 295 3.42 11.00 -20.41
N CYS A 296 3.67 11.65 -21.52
CA CYS A 296 3.74 10.99 -22.83
C CYS A 296 4.88 9.97 -22.93
N LEU A 297 6.05 10.28 -22.37
CA LEU A 297 7.21 9.37 -22.38
C LEU A 297 7.06 8.26 -21.34
N ALA A 298 6.58 8.57 -20.15
CA ALA A 298 6.32 7.60 -19.09
C ALA A 298 5.35 6.50 -19.55
N ASN A 299 4.32 6.88 -20.29
CA ASN A 299 3.32 5.95 -20.81
C ASN A 299 3.65 5.43 -22.23
N GLN A 300 4.86 5.69 -22.72
CA GLN A 300 5.29 5.31 -24.07
C GLN A 300 4.37 5.79 -25.20
N LEU A 301 3.63 6.88 -24.93
CA LEU A 301 2.69 7.45 -25.90
C LEU A 301 3.39 8.20 -27.02
N LEU A 302 4.62 8.66 -26.80
CA LEU A 302 5.41 9.44 -27.73
C LEU A 302 6.77 8.74 -27.99
N LYS A 303 7.09 8.56 -29.26
CA LYS A 303 8.43 8.20 -29.73
C LYS A 303 9.03 9.41 -30.41
N ILE A 304 10.19 9.80 -29.96
CA ILE A 304 11.01 10.90 -30.49
C ILE A 304 12.02 10.34 -31.48
#